data_baad11a54cea1029595ea6e53af60839
#
_entry.id   baad11a54cea1029595ea6e53af60839
#
_cell.length_a   1.000
_cell.length_b   1.000
_cell.length_c   1.000
_cell.angle_alpha   90.00
_cell.angle_beta   90.00
_cell.angle_gamma   90.00
#
_symmetry.space_group_name_H-M   'P 1'
#
loop_
_entity.id
_entity.type
_entity.pdbx_description
1 polymer ?
#
loop_
_entity_poly.entity_id
_entity_poly.type
_entity_poly.pdbx_seq_one_letter_code
_entity_poly.pdbx_strand_id
1 'polypeptide(L)'
;MIKTKLINLIIIVMCAIQSYGCSHTDNIVSVAASEFEKELKADLVILLDVRTPQEYAEGHIDGAINIDVKSDDFQLQAEKELSKDTTVLVYCRSGRRSMDAAETLSKLGYRVVNLTGGIIEWMDDGLPVSVEDGSK
;
A
#
# COMPACT_ATOMS: atom_id res chain seq x y z
N MET A 1 -35.09 -29.95 34.37
CA MET A 1 -33.86 -29.44 34.99
C MET A 1 -32.56 -29.73 34.19
N ILE A 2 -32.50 -30.75 33.36
CA ILE A 2 -31.30 -31.10 32.59
C ILE A 2 -31.15 -30.25 31.32
N LYS A 3 -32.24 -29.73 30.74
CA LYS A 3 -32.19 -28.95 29.49
C LYS A 3 -31.62 -27.54 29.63
N THR A 4 -31.70 -26.93 30.81
CA THR A 4 -31.17 -25.57 31.07
C THR A 4 -29.66 -25.53 31.27
N LYS A 5 -29.05 -26.62 31.76
CA LYS A 5 -27.59 -26.71 31.94
C LYS A 5 -26.83 -26.93 30.62
N LEU A 6 -27.47 -27.61 29.66
CA LEU A 6 -26.89 -27.85 28.32
C LEU A 6 -26.88 -26.57 27.47
N ILE A 7 -27.88 -25.72 27.61
CA ILE A 7 -27.95 -24.45 26.85
C ILE A 7 -26.88 -23.47 27.33
N ASN A 8 -26.59 -23.42 28.63
CA ASN A 8 -25.53 -22.57 29.17
C ASN A 8 -24.12 -23.03 28.76
N LEU A 9 -23.91 -24.34 28.60
CA LEU A 9 -22.62 -24.86 28.15
C LEU A 9 -22.34 -24.54 26.67
N ILE A 10 -23.38 -24.53 25.82
CA ILE A 10 -23.27 -24.21 24.41
C ILE A 10 -22.96 -22.71 24.17
N ILE A 11 -23.55 -21.84 25.03
CA ILE A 11 -23.30 -20.39 24.94
C ILE A 11 -21.86 -20.04 25.35
N ILE A 12 -21.28 -20.76 26.32
CA ILE A 12 -19.89 -20.54 26.75
C ILE A 12 -18.88 -20.99 25.69
N VAL A 13 -19.19 -22.04 24.94
CA VAL A 13 -18.31 -22.53 23.86
C VAL A 13 -18.35 -21.64 22.64
N MET A 14 -19.43 -20.92 22.35
CA MET A 14 -19.53 -20.00 21.22
C MET A 14 -18.82 -18.65 21.45
N CYS A 15 -18.49 -18.27 22.68
CA CYS A 15 -17.72 -17.03 22.94
C CYS A 15 -16.20 -17.16 22.84
N ALA A 16 -15.67 -18.37 22.64
CA ALA A 16 -14.21 -18.61 22.63
C ALA A 16 -13.55 -18.58 21.25
N ILE A 17 -14.27 -18.26 20.17
CA ILE A 17 -13.73 -18.33 18.80
C ILE A 17 -13.54 -16.94 18.16
N GLN A 18 -13.46 -15.87 18.94
CA GLN A 18 -13.30 -14.50 18.40
C GLN A 18 -11.98 -13.84 18.77
N SER A 19 -10.90 -14.58 18.82
CA SER A 19 -9.56 -13.98 18.96
C SER A 19 -8.56 -14.62 18.00
N TYR A 20 -8.93 -14.66 16.71
CA TYR A 20 -7.89 -14.74 15.70
C TYR A 20 -7.55 -13.31 15.33
N GLY A 21 -6.44 -12.82 15.89
CA GLY A 21 -5.87 -11.54 15.55
C GLY A 21 -5.68 -11.43 14.04
N CYS A 22 -6.23 -10.36 13.45
CA CYS A 22 -5.91 -10.00 12.07
C CYS A 22 -4.39 -9.87 11.94
N SER A 23 -3.75 -10.77 11.20
CA SER A 23 -2.37 -10.55 10.79
C SER A 23 -2.37 -9.33 9.86
N HIS A 24 -1.62 -8.30 10.19
CA HIS A 24 -1.56 -7.03 9.46
C HIS A 24 -0.99 -7.14 8.02
N THR A 25 -0.73 -8.35 7.54
CA THR A 25 -0.24 -8.62 6.18
C THR A 25 -1.34 -8.75 5.12
N ASP A 26 -2.60 -8.82 5.53
CA ASP A 26 -3.74 -9.07 4.62
C ASP A 26 -4.14 -7.85 3.78
N ASN A 27 -3.50 -6.69 3.97
CA ASN A 27 -3.84 -5.45 3.28
C ASN A 27 -2.89 -5.09 2.14
N ILE A 28 -1.95 -5.97 1.77
CA ILE A 28 -0.98 -5.75 0.69
C ILE A 28 -1.26 -6.71 -0.45
N VAL A 29 -1.40 -6.15 -1.65
CA VAL A 29 -1.47 -6.91 -2.90
C VAL A 29 -0.32 -6.44 -3.79
N SER A 30 0.46 -7.38 -4.35
CA SER A 30 1.50 -7.07 -5.33
C SER A 30 1.03 -7.45 -6.74
N VAL A 31 1.16 -6.54 -7.68
CA VAL A 31 0.66 -6.69 -9.05
C VAL A 31 1.70 -6.27 -10.08
N ALA A 32 1.58 -6.78 -11.30
CA ALA A 32 2.37 -6.35 -12.45
C ALA A 32 1.91 -4.97 -12.97
N ALA A 33 2.72 -4.35 -13.83
CA ALA A 33 2.47 -2.99 -14.33
C ALA A 33 1.11 -2.85 -15.04
N SER A 34 0.69 -3.84 -15.81
CA SER A 34 -0.60 -3.80 -16.51
C SER A 34 -1.82 -3.77 -15.56
N GLU A 35 -1.74 -4.48 -14.45
CA GLU A 35 -2.79 -4.45 -13.42
C GLU A 35 -2.70 -3.18 -12.58
N PHE A 36 -1.48 -2.75 -12.25
CA PHE A 36 -1.25 -1.50 -11.53
C PHE A 36 -1.81 -0.28 -12.29
N GLU A 37 -1.65 -0.25 -13.62
CA GLU A 37 -2.24 0.77 -14.49
C GLU A 37 -3.77 0.81 -14.41
N LYS A 38 -4.41 -0.35 -14.31
CA LYS A 38 -5.88 -0.43 -14.12
C LYS A 38 -6.29 0.09 -12.75
N GLU A 39 -5.55 -0.25 -11.71
CA GLU A 39 -5.81 0.23 -10.34
C GLU A 39 -5.70 1.76 -10.25
N LEU A 40 -4.81 2.40 -11.02
CA LEU A 40 -4.69 3.86 -11.08
C LEU A 40 -5.97 4.57 -11.59
N LYS A 41 -6.83 3.87 -12.30
CA LYS A 41 -8.09 4.40 -12.84
C LYS A 41 -9.25 4.29 -11.86
N ALA A 42 -9.05 3.60 -10.74
CA ALA A 42 -10.07 3.46 -9.71
C ALA A 42 -10.27 4.76 -8.94
N ASP A 43 -11.46 4.91 -8.34
CA ASP A 43 -11.73 6.01 -7.41
C ASP A 43 -11.00 5.79 -6.08
N LEU A 44 -10.68 6.88 -5.38
CA LEU A 44 -10.08 6.85 -4.05
C LEU A 44 -8.74 6.11 -3.99
N VAL A 45 -7.85 6.39 -4.93
CA VAL A 45 -6.47 5.92 -4.93
C VAL A 45 -5.47 7.08 -4.80
N ILE A 46 -4.35 6.81 -4.17
CA ILE A 46 -3.20 7.71 -4.11
C ILE A 46 -1.99 6.96 -4.65
N LEU A 47 -1.27 7.56 -5.57
CA LEU A 47 -0.04 7.01 -6.13
C LEU A 47 1.17 7.56 -5.37
N LEU A 48 1.99 6.67 -4.83
CA LEU A 48 3.13 6.97 -3.99
C LEU A 48 4.43 6.43 -4.58
N ASP A 49 5.35 7.32 -4.90
CA ASP A 49 6.74 7.02 -5.25
C ASP A 49 7.60 7.09 -3.99
N VAL A 50 8.19 5.96 -3.60
CA VAL A 50 9.00 5.88 -2.36
C VAL A 50 10.51 5.90 -2.61
N ARG A 51 10.90 6.34 -3.82
CA ARG A 51 12.30 6.57 -4.19
C ARG A 51 12.82 7.90 -3.62
N THR A 52 14.09 8.17 -3.87
CA THR A 52 14.68 9.45 -3.49
C THR A 52 14.06 10.61 -4.29
N PRO A 53 14.09 11.86 -3.77
CA PRO A 53 13.64 13.02 -4.51
C PRO A 53 14.36 13.23 -5.85
N GLN A 54 15.64 12.86 -5.93
CA GLN A 54 16.40 12.94 -7.17
C GLN A 54 15.88 11.95 -8.21
N GLU A 55 15.65 10.68 -7.84
CA GLU A 55 15.07 9.67 -8.74
C GLU A 55 13.69 10.12 -9.25
N TYR A 56 12.87 10.67 -8.36
CA TYR A 56 11.55 11.20 -8.69
C TYR A 56 11.62 12.33 -9.73
N ALA A 57 12.51 13.30 -9.54
CA ALA A 57 12.68 14.43 -10.46
C ALA A 57 13.16 14.00 -11.85
N GLU A 58 13.99 12.95 -11.94
CA GLU A 58 14.49 12.38 -13.18
C GLU A 58 13.42 11.66 -14.01
N GLY A 59 12.32 11.27 -13.39
CA GLY A 59 11.17 10.63 -14.05
C GLY A 59 10.33 9.85 -13.03
N HIS A 60 9.02 10.04 -13.07
CA HIS A 60 8.05 9.37 -12.21
C HIS A 60 6.76 9.08 -12.96
N ILE A 61 5.94 8.20 -12.40
CA ILE A 61 4.59 7.94 -12.94
C ILE A 61 3.72 9.16 -12.65
N ASP A 62 3.03 9.65 -13.66
CA ASP A 62 2.22 10.87 -13.56
C ASP A 62 1.21 10.82 -12.41
N GLY A 63 1.14 11.91 -11.66
CA GLY A 63 0.27 12.03 -10.48
C GLY A 63 0.85 11.43 -9.19
N ALA A 64 2.05 10.85 -9.21
CA ALA A 64 2.69 10.33 -8.00
C ALA A 64 3.11 11.46 -7.06
N ILE A 65 2.89 11.26 -5.76
CA ILE A 65 3.55 12.01 -4.70
C ILE A 65 4.83 11.27 -4.29
N ASN A 66 5.84 12.01 -3.85
CA ASN A 66 7.12 11.41 -3.45
C ASN A 66 7.33 11.50 -1.94
N ILE A 67 7.53 10.36 -1.31
CA ILE A 67 8.01 10.25 0.07
C ILE A 67 9.08 9.16 0.11
N ASP A 68 10.32 9.54 0.37
CA ASP A 68 11.44 8.61 0.42
C ASP A 68 11.30 7.64 1.60
N VAL A 69 11.19 6.33 1.31
CA VAL A 69 11.05 5.30 2.36
C VAL A 69 12.27 5.21 3.28
N LYS A 70 13.43 5.67 2.83
CA LYS A 70 14.66 5.71 3.64
C LYS A 70 14.76 6.93 4.55
N SER A 71 13.84 7.89 4.43
CA SER A 71 13.78 9.02 5.32
C SER A 71 13.36 8.58 6.73
N ASP A 72 14.02 9.11 7.77
CA ASP A 72 13.71 8.79 9.16
C ASP A 72 12.28 9.16 9.57
N ASP A 73 11.67 10.10 8.86
CA ASP A 73 10.30 10.58 9.10
C ASP A 73 9.29 10.05 8.06
N PHE A 74 9.61 8.99 7.33
CA PHE A 74 8.73 8.39 6.31
C PHE A 74 7.31 8.15 6.85
N GLN A 75 7.21 7.51 8.01
CA GLN A 75 5.92 7.21 8.62
C GLN A 75 5.11 8.47 8.94
N LEU A 76 5.76 9.48 9.49
CA LEU A 76 5.13 10.76 9.82
C LEU A 76 4.63 11.49 8.57
N GLN A 77 5.45 11.54 7.52
CA GLN A 77 5.05 12.13 6.24
C GLN A 77 3.89 11.36 5.59
N ALA A 78 3.93 10.02 5.61
CA ALA A 78 2.87 9.19 5.09
C ALA A 78 1.53 9.46 5.81
N GLU A 79 1.52 9.49 7.13
CA GLU A 79 0.31 9.77 7.91
C GLU A 79 -0.26 11.18 7.66
N LYS A 80 0.61 12.15 7.35
CA LYS A 80 0.22 13.50 7.01
C LYS A 80 -0.37 13.64 5.60
N GLU A 81 0.20 12.94 4.62
CA GLU A 81 -0.11 13.10 3.19
C GLU A 81 -1.16 12.10 2.68
N LEU A 82 -1.30 10.94 3.33
CA LEU A 82 -2.17 9.86 2.87
C LEU A 82 -3.45 9.77 3.69
N SER A 83 -4.58 9.60 3.01
CA SER A 83 -5.86 9.30 3.65
C SER A 83 -6.06 7.80 3.78
N LYS A 84 -6.52 7.33 4.95
CA LYS A 84 -6.87 5.92 5.17
C LYS A 84 -8.14 5.47 4.44
N ASP A 85 -8.90 6.40 3.90
CA ASP A 85 -10.06 6.10 3.06
C ASP A 85 -9.67 5.76 1.61
N THR A 86 -8.39 5.93 1.27
CA THR A 86 -7.85 5.64 -0.06
C THR A 86 -7.03 4.35 -0.06
N THR A 87 -6.91 3.73 -1.24
CA THR A 87 -5.93 2.69 -1.50
C THR A 87 -4.63 3.34 -1.94
N VAL A 88 -3.53 3.00 -1.31
CA VAL A 88 -2.21 3.50 -1.65
C VAL A 88 -1.57 2.58 -2.69
N LEU A 89 -1.36 3.10 -3.89
CA LEU A 89 -0.60 2.43 -4.93
C LEU A 89 0.85 2.87 -4.80
N VAL A 90 1.74 1.95 -4.48
CA VAL A 90 3.14 2.25 -4.15
C VAL A 90 4.11 1.61 -5.12
N TYR A 91 5.14 2.35 -5.50
CA TYR A 91 6.23 1.82 -6.31
C TYR A 91 7.59 2.42 -5.92
N CYS A 92 8.62 1.68 -6.29
CA CYS A 92 10.00 2.17 -6.28
C CYS A 92 10.66 1.86 -7.63
N ARG A 93 11.98 1.69 -7.65
CA ARG A 93 12.70 1.36 -8.89
C ARG A 93 12.41 -0.08 -9.36
N SER A 94 12.53 -1.07 -8.48
CA SER A 94 12.47 -2.51 -8.82
C SER A 94 11.58 -3.35 -7.89
N GLY A 95 10.83 -2.73 -6.97
CA GLY A 95 9.85 -3.40 -6.10
C GLY A 95 10.30 -3.67 -4.67
N ARG A 96 11.58 -3.56 -4.35
CA ARG A 96 12.11 -3.90 -3.01
C ARG A 96 11.80 -2.83 -1.96
N ARG A 97 12.18 -1.58 -2.21
CA ARG A 97 11.89 -0.47 -1.29
C ARG A 97 10.39 -0.24 -1.12
N SER A 98 9.62 -0.41 -2.18
CA SER A 98 8.17 -0.27 -2.14
C SER A 98 7.50 -1.38 -1.32
N MET A 99 8.07 -2.57 -1.26
CA MET A 99 7.57 -3.62 -0.37
C MET A 99 7.81 -3.27 1.10
N ASP A 100 8.98 -2.73 1.45
CA ASP A 100 9.26 -2.23 2.80
C ASP A 100 8.28 -1.12 3.20
N ALA A 101 8.02 -0.19 2.28
CA ALA A 101 7.02 0.86 2.46
C ALA A 101 5.61 0.28 2.63
N ALA A 102 5.23 -0.69 1.81
CA ALA A 102 3.93 -1.36 1.88
C ALA A 102 3.70 -2.03 3.23
N GLU A 103 4.71 -2.71 3.77
CA GLU A 103 4.64 -3.33 5.10
C GLU A 103 4.44 -2.28 6.20
N THR A 104 5.16 -1.17 6.14
CA THR A 104 5.00 -0.06 7.08
C THR A 104 3.58 0.53 7.00
N LEU A 105 3.12 0.82 5.79
CA LEU A 105 1.79 1.40 5.55
C LEU A 105 0.67 0.44 5.96
N SER A 106 0.81 -0.85 5.70
CA SER A 106 -0.17 -1.87 6.13
C SER A 106 -0.30 -1.93 7.65
N LYS A 107 0.83 -1.86 8.38
CA LYS A 107 0.82 -1.81 9.85
C LYS A 107 0.14 -0.55 10.39
N LEU A 108 0.15 0.54 9.63
CA LEU A 108 -0.56 1.78 9.94
C LEU A 108 -2.05 1.74 9.57
N GLY A 109 -2.52 0.66 8.93
CA GLY A 109 -3.93 0.46 8.59
C GLY A 109 -4.32 0.88 7.18
N TYR A 110 -3.36 1.20 6.30
CA TYR A 110 -3.63 1.47 4.89
C TYR A 110 -3.82 0.19 4.07
N ARG A 111 -4.67 0.27 3.06
CA ARG A 111 -4.72 -0.72 1.97
C ARG A 111 -3.65 -0.36 0.95
N VAL A 112 -2.86 -1.31 0.52
CA VAL A 112 -1.69 -1.08 -0.31
C VAL A 112 -1.66 -2.01 -1.51
N VAL A 113 -1.44 -1.44 -2.68
CA VAL A 113 -1.12 -2.16 -3.91
C VAL A 113 0.31 -1.82 -4.30
N ASN A 114 1.16 -2.84 -4.35
CA ASN A 114 2.58 -2.70 -4.68
C ASN A 114 2.83 -3.07 -6.15
N LEU A 115 3.58 -2.24 -6.86
CA LEU A 115 4.07 -2.55 -8.20
C LEU A 115 5.29 -3.45 -8.11
N THR A 116 5.14 -4.73 -8.47
CA THR A 116 6.13 -5.79 -8.25
C THR A 116 7.48 -5.48 -8.89
N GLY A 117 7.51 -5.06 -10.15
CA GLY A 117 8.74 -4.77 -10.90
C GLY A 117 9.16 -3.30 -10.87
N GLY A 118 8.45 -2.45 -10.14
CA GLY A 118 8.75 -1.03 -10.01
C GLY A 118 8.63 -0.24 -11.31
N ILE A 119 9.19 0.97 -11.32
CA ILE A 119 9.14 1.85 -12.49
C ILE A 119 9.92 1.27 -13.70
N ILE A 120 10.86 0.37 -13.47
CA ILE A 120 11.56 -0.34 -14.55
C ILE A 120 10.58 -1.17 -15.36
N GLU A 121 9.77 -2.01 -14.71
CA GLU A 121 8.73 -2.80 -15.39
C GLU A 121 7.71 -1.89 -16.09
N TRP A 122 7.28 -0.82 -15.43
CA TRP A 122 6.38 0.18 -15.99
C TRP A 122 6.90 0.74 -17.33
N MET A 123 8.17 1.16 -17.35
CA MET A 123 8.80 1.69 -18.58
C MET A 123 9.04 0.60 -19.62
N ASP A 124 9.43 -0.62 -19.23
CA ASP A 124 9.63 -1.75 -20.14
C ASP A 124 8.34 -2.15 -20.86
N ASP A 125 7.20 -1.98 -20.19
CA ASP A 125 5.86 -2.18 -20.77
C ASP A 125 5.40 -0.99 -21.65
N GLY A 126 6.24 0.02 -21.84
CA GLY A 126 5.95 1.19 -22.68
C GLY A 126 5.02 2.21 -22.05
N LEU A 127 4.81 2.15 -20.74
CA LEU A 127 3.94 3.07 -20.02
C LEU A 127 4.65 4.40 -19.72
N PRO A 128 3.91 5.54 -19.72
CA PRO A 128 4.53 6.86 -19.70
C PRO A 128 5.05 7.26 -18.32
N VAL A 129 6.11 8.07 -18.33
CA VAL A 129 6.64 8.76 -17.14
C VAL A 129 6.69 10.24 -17.40
N SER A 130 6.55 11.04 -16.34
CA SER A 130 6.70 12.49 -16.36
C SER A 130 8.05 12.88 -15.75
N VAL A 131 8.63 13.96 -16.25
CA VAL A 131 9.84 14.58 -15.69
C VAL A 131 9.42 15.93 -15.12
N GLU A 132 9.90 16.27 -13.92
CA GLU A 132 9.71 17.63 -13.42
C GLU A 132 10.52 18.59 -14.31
N ASP A 133 9.79 19.38 -15.10
CA ASP A 133 10.41 20.45 -15.86
C ASP A 133 10.84 21.56 -14.91
N GLY A 134 12.15 21.75 -14.78
CA GLY A 134 12.77 22.77 -13.94
C GLY A 134 12.52 24.21 -14.39
N SER A 135 11.46 24.46 -15.15
CA SER A 135 11.05 25.79 -15.60
C SER A 135 10.15 26.48 -14.57
N LYS A 136 10.78 27.10 -13.57
CA LYS A 136 10.21 28.23 -12.81
C LYS A 136 11.22 29.33 -12.72
#